data_1f5084bc142b22a314757f7c26ba7788
#
_entry.id   1f5084bc142b22a314757f7c26ba7788
#
_cell.length_a   1.000
_cell.length_b   1.000
_cell.length_c   1.000
_cell.angle_alpha   90.00
_cell.angle_beta   90.00
_cell.angle_gamma   90.00
#
_symmetry.space_group_name_H-M   'P 1'
#
loop_
_entity.id
_entity.type
_entity.pdbx_description
1 polymer ?
#
loop_
_entity_poly.entity_id
_entity_poly.type
_entity_poly.pdbx_seq_one_letter_code
_entity_poly.pdbx_strand_id
1 'polypeptide(L)'
;MTVTLVTGANKGLGRETARRLIKEGHTVYLGARSVEQGQAAASELGGQFVQLDVTDDASVQAAMRVIEEREGHLDVLVNNAGISASADVSGPVALKVFDTNVIGVIRVTQAALPLLRKSDHPVVVNVSSALGSFWAVTNPERRQFHFPAIIYGASKAAVSMLTVQYAKALPDIKFNAVEPGFTATDLTPFSGAGQPVEKGAEVIVRMATIGKDGPSGTFQEGRDELAW
;
A
#
# COMPACT_ATOMS: atom_id res chain seq x y z
N MET A 1 -0.40 21.96 2.95
CA MET A 1 -1.03 21.06 1.93
C MET A 1 -0.53 19.67 2.24
N THR A 2 -1.38 18.67 2.27
CA THR A 2 -1.02 17.29 2.65
C THR A 2 -0.18 16.63 1.57
N VAL A 3 1.03 16.20 1.90
CA VAL A 3 1.96 15.53 0.98
C VAL A 3 1.82 14.02 1.11
N THR A 4 1.56 13.34 0.01
CA THR A 4 1.29 11.90 -0.02
C THR A 4 2.18 11.17 -1.03
N LEU A 5 2.77 10.05 -0.63
CA LEU A 5 3.44 9.11 -1.53
C LEU A 5 2.59 7.84 -1.66
N VAL A 6 2.28 7.44 -2.90
CA VAL A 6 1.62 6.17 -3.20
C VAL A 6 2.57 5.29 -4.02
N THR A 7 2.98 4.13 -3.50
CA THR A 7 3.84 3.20 -4.22
C THR A 7 3.04 2.34 -5.21
N GLY A 8 3.61 2.05 -6.39
CA GLY A 8 2.91 1.28 -7.43
C GLY A 8 1.69 2.01 -8.01
N ALA A 9 1.79 3.34 -8.18
CA ALA A 9 0.66 4.21 -8.51
C ALA A 9 0.44 4.44 -10.03
N ASN A 10 1.16 3.73 -10.91
CA ASN A 10 0.98 3.88 -12.35
C ASN A 10 -0.28 3.19 -12.90
N LYS A 11 -0.90 2.29 -12.17
CA LYS A 11 -2.11 1.54 -12.56
C LYS A 11 -2.92 1.03 -11.37
N GLY A 12 -4.10 0.46 -11.64
CA GLY A 12 -4.95 -0.25 -10.69
C GLY A 12 -5.30 0.57 -9.44
N LEU A 13 -5.28 -0.08 -8.28
CA LEU A 13 -5.64 0.54 -6.99
C LEU A 13 -4.78 1.73 -6.63
N GLY A 14 -3.47 1.65 -6.85
CA GLY A 14 -2.57 2.76 -6.53
C GLY A 14 -2.87 4.01 -7.34
N ARG A 15 -3.16 3.86 -8.65
CA ARG A 15 -3.54 4.97 -9.53
C ARG A 15 -4.87 5.59 -9.11
N GLU A 16 -5.87 4.76 -8.82
CA GLU A 16 -7.19 5.25 -8.38
C GLU A 16 -7.10 5.93 -7.00
N THR A 17 -6.30 5.39 -6.08
CA THR A 17 -6.02 6.02 -4.79
C THR A 17 -5.38 7.40 -4.99
N ALA A 18 -4.35 7.50 -5.84
CA ALA A 18 -3.69 8.77 -6.16
C ALA A 18 -4.69 9.78 -6.75
N ARG A 19 -5.51 9.36 -7.73
CA ARG A 19 -6.54 10.19 -8.36
C ARG A 19 -7.49 10.81 -7.33
N ARG A 20 -7.96 10.02 -6.37
CA ARG A 20 -8.89 10.49 -5.33
C ARG A 20 -8.22 11.44 -4.36
N LEU A 21 -7.03 11.12 -3.89
CA LEU A 21 -6.28 11.97 -2.96
C LEU A 21 -5.92 13.33 -3.60
N ILE A 22 -5.58 13.35 -4.90
CA ILE A 22 -5.40 14.59 -5.66
C ILE A 22 -6.71 15.41 -5.67
N LYS A 23 -7.85 14.75 -5.92
CA LYS A 23 -9.16 15.41 -5.89
C LYS A 23 -9.51 15.98 -4.51
N GLU A 24 -9.01 15.37 -3.44
CA GLU A 24 -9.15 15.84 -2.06
C GLU A 24 -8.13 16.92 -1.67
N GLY A 25 -7.29 17.38 -2.61
CA GLY A 25 -6.36 18.48 -2.44
C GLY A 25 -4.98 18.09 -1.91
N HIS A 26 -4.61 16.80 -1.97
CA HIS A 26 -3.27 16.37 -1.62
C HIS A 26 -2.26 16.66 -2.75
N THR A 27 -1.03 17.01 -2.41
CA THR A 27 0.12 16.87 -3.30
C THR A 27 0.53 15.40 -3.33
N VAL A 28 0.21 14.68 -4.42
CA VAL A 28 0.44 13.23 -4.50
C VAL A 28 1.63 12.90 -5.38
N TYR A 29 2.60 12.20 -4.82
CA TYR A 29 3.72 11.58 -5.51
C TYR A 29 3.33 10.16 -5.94
N LEU A 30 3.25 9.95 -7.25
CA LEU A 30 3.00 8.65 -7.84
C LEU A 30 4.33 7.91 -8.01
N GLY A 31 4.61 6.97 -7.10
CA GLY A 31 5.80 6.12 -7.16
C GLY A 31 5.60 4.96 -8.14
N ALA A 32 6.45 4.85 -9.16
CA ALA A 32 6.42 3.75 -10.13
C ALA A 32 7.82 3.42 -10.65
N ARG A 33 8.06 2.13 -10.97
CA ARG A 33 9.35 1.66 -11.53
C ARG A 33 9.57 2.16 -12.95
N SER A 34 8.53 2.06 -13.79
CA SER A 34 8.57 2.54 -15.18
C SER A 34 8.41 4.04 -15.21
N VAL A 35 9.44 4.74 -15.70
CA VAL A 35 9.42 6.20 -15.88
C VAL A 35 8.30 6.60 -16.82
N GLU A 36 8.18 5.93 -17.97
CA GLU A 36 7.17 6.22 -18.98
C GLU A 36 5.74 6.13 -18.43
N GLN A 37 5.40 4.97 -17.82
CA GLN A 37 4.06 4.75 -17.27
C GLN A 37 3.76 5.64 -16.08
N GLY A 38 4.76 5.90 -15.23
CA GLY A 38 4.61 6.76 -14.07
C GLY A 38 4.40 8.22 -14.45
N GLN A 39 5.16 8.75 -15.41
CA GLN A 39 4.99 10.10 -15.92
C GLN A 39 3.65 10.29 -16.63
N ALA A 40 3.23 9.31 -17.44
CA ALA A 40 1.92 9.35 -18.11
C ALA A 40 0.78 9.40 -17.07
N ALA A 41 0.81 8.54 -16.05
CA ALA A 41 -0.19 8.54 -15.00
C ALA A 41 -0.19 9.84 -14.18
N ALA A 42 0.97 10.37 -13.82
CA ALA A 42 1.08 11.62 -13.07
C ALA A 42 0.56 12.81 -13.87
N SER A 43 0.93 12.90 -15.16
CA SER A 43 0.45 13.97 -16.06
C SER A 43 -1.07 13.94 -16.23
N GLU A 44 -1.64 12.74 -16.41
CA GLU A 44 -3.10 12.60 -16.59
C GLU A 44 -3.89 12.97 -15.34
N LEU A 45 -3.34 12.64 -14.15
CA LEU A 45 -4.02 12.87 -12.89
C LEU A 45 -3.73 14.24 -12.26
N GLY A 46 -2.72 14.97 -12.75
CA GLY A 46 -2.26 16.22 -12.15
C GLY A 46 -1.44 16.00 -10.89
N GLY A 47 -0.79 14.84 -10.74
CA GLY A 47 0.10 14.50 -9.64
C GLY A 47 1.58 14.70 -9.98
N GLN A 48 2.46 14.33 -9.04
CA GLN A 48 3.91 14.36 -9.21
C GLN A 48 4.43 12.94 -9.46
N PHE A 49 5.28 12.75 -10.46
CA PHE A 49 5.95 11.46 -10.65
C PHE A 49 7.24 11.40 -9.83
N VAL A 50 7.49 10.25 -9.21
CA VAL A 50 8.79 9.88 -8.67
C VAL A 50 9.13 8.44 -9.07
N GLN A 51 10.34 8.23 -9.62
CA GLN A 51 10.78 6.88 -9.92
C GLN A 51 11.02 6.13 -8.62
N LEU A 52 10.36 4.99 -8.46
CA LEU A 52 10.43 4.20 -7.23
C LEU A 52 10.27 2.71 -7.53
N ASP A 53 11.35 1.96 -7.36
CA ASP A 53 11.35 0.50 -7.26
C ASP A 53 11.49 0.12 -5.78
N VAL A 54 10.47 -0.51 -5.21
CA VAL A 54 10.46 -0.91 -3.80
C VAL A 54 11.43 -2.05 -3.49
N THR A 55 12.01 -2.69 -4.52
CA THR A 55 13.01 -3.76 -4.38
C THR A 55 14.46 -3.24 -4.46
N ASP A 56 14.65 -1.94 -4.67
CA ASP A 56 15.96 -1.29 -4.81
C ASP A 56 16.13 -0.16 -3.79
N ASP A 57 17.05 -0.35 -2.84
CA ASP A 57 17.37 0.63 -1.80
C ASP A 57 17.80 1.99 -2.37
N ALA A 58 18.58 2.00 -3.46
CA ALA A 58 19.05 3.23 -4.08
C ALA A 58 17.91 4.02 -4.71
N SER A 59 16.98 3.32 -5.38
CA SER A 59 15.76 3.90 -5.95
C SER A 59 14.86 4.50 -4.86
N VAL A 60 14.66 3.78 -3.75
CA VAL A 60 13.86 4.25 -2.62
C VAL A 60 14.48 5.50 -2.00
N GLN A 61 15.79 5.52 -1.75
CA GLN A 61 16.49 6.68 -1.22
C GLN A 61 16.42 7.89 -2.16
N ALA A 62 16.54 7.66 -3.47
CA ALA A 62 16.44 8.73 -4.47
C ALA A 62 15.03 9.34 -4.47
N ALA A 63 13.98 8.52 -4.38
CA ALA A 63 12.61 8.98 -4.29
C ALA A 63 12.37 9.85 -3.04
N MET A 64 12.88 9.45 -1.88
CA MET A 64 12.76 10.23 -0.65
C MET A 64 13.49 11.57 -0.74
N ARG A 65 14.68 11.62 -1.35
CA ARG A 65 15.40 12.90 -1.58
C ARG A 65 14.58 13.86 -2.44
N VAL A 66 13.95 13.38 -3.52
CA VAL A 66 13.09 14.23 -4.36
C VAL A 66 11.94 14.85 -3.56
N ILE A 67 11.29 14.05 -2.69
CA ILE A 67 10.20 14.55 -1.83
C ILE A 67 10.74 15.53 -0.79
N GLU A 68 11.88 15.22 -0.17
CA GLU A 68 12.53 16.10 0.80
C GLU A 68 12.91 17.47 0.22
N GLU A 69 13.53 17.47 -0.97
CA GLU A 69 13.95 18.70 -1.65
C GLU A 69 12.79 19.59 -2.07
N ARG A 70 11.63 18.99 -2.40
CA ARG A 70 10.47 19.74 -2.89
C ARG A 70 9.52 20.16 -1.79
N GLU A 71 9.28 19.30 -0.82
CA GLU A 71 8.21 19.46 0.18
C GLU A 71 8.76 19.59 1.61
N GLY A 72 9.93 19.02 1.88
CA GLY A 72 10.55 19.03 3.21
C GLY A 72 9.94 18.01 4.18
N HIS A 73 8.77 17.45 3.91
CA HIS A 73 8.04 16.51 4.79
C HIS A 73 7.20 15.51 3.96
N LEU A 74 6.64 14.52 4.64
CA LEU A 74 5.66 13.58 4.10
C LEU A 74 4.58 13.35 5.14
N ASP A 75 3.31 13.55 4.80
CA ASP A 75 2.19 13.33 5.72
C ASP A 75 1.62 11.92 5.61
N VAL A 76 1.52 11.41 4.38
CA VAL A 76 0.87 10.12 4.12
C VAL A 76 1.75 9.23 3.24
N LEU A 77 1.99 8.01 3.71
CA LEU A 77 2.60 6.95 2.92
C LEU A 77 1.58 5.84 2.66
N VAL A 78 1.32 5.54 1.39
CA VAL A 78 0.52 4.39 0.98
C VAL A 78 1.44 3.33 0.36
N ASN A 79 1.76 2.29 1.12
CA ASN A 79 2.47 1.09 0.66
C ASN A 79 1.49 0.19 -0.12
N ASN A 80 1.29 0.50 -1.40
CA ASN A 80 0.38 -0.21 -2.28
C ASN A 80 1.11 -1.15 -3.25
N ALA A 81 2.37 -0.91 -3.58
CA ALA A 81 3.12 -1.78 -4.49
C ALA A 81 3.11 -3.23 -4.01
N GLY A 82 2.77 -4.14 -4.90
CA GLY A 82 2.71 -5.55 -4.59
C GLY A 82 2.55 -6.42 -5.84
N ILE A 83 2.90 -7.69 -5.71
CA ILE A 83 2.74 -8.72 -6.74
C ILE A 83 2.07 -9.95 -6.16
N SER A 84 1.36 -10.70 -7.00
CA SER A 84 0.81 -12.02 -6.67
C SER A 84 1.81 -13.11 -7.04
N ALA A 85 1.73 -14.25 -6.38
CA ALA A 85 2.40 -15.46 -6.82
C ALA A 85 1.60 -16.10 -7.96
N SER A 86 2.31 -16.68 -8.94
CA SER A 86 1.73 -17.66 -9.86
C SER A 86 1.34 -18.94 -9.11
N ALA A 87 0.79 -19.93 -9.83
CA ALA A 87 0.53 -21.26 -9.27
C ALA A 87 1.81 -22.01 -8.82
N ASP A 88 2.99 -21.51 -9.23
CA ASP A 88 4.28 -22.06 -8.81
C ASP A 88 4.59 -21.66 -7.37
N VAL A 89 4.72 -22.67 -6.51
CA VAL A 89 5.11 -22.51 -5.09
C VAL A 89 6.56 -22.97 -4.93
N SER A 90 7.49 -22.12 -5.38
CA SER A 90 8.92 -22.37 -5.30
C SER A 90 9.66 -21.30 -4.50
N GLY A 91 10.87 -21.63 -4.03
CA GLY A 91 11.72 -20.69 -3.30
C GLY A 91 12.00 -19.41 -4.06
N PRO A 92 12.41 -19.43 -5.34
CA PRO A 92 12.61 -18.22 -6.14
C PRO A 92 11.36 -17.34 -6.26
N VAL A 93 10.17 -17.94 -6.44
CA VAL A 93 8.91 -17.19 -6.49
C VAL A 93 8.61 -16.57 -5.12
N ALA A 94 8.80 -17.32 -4.04
CA ALA A 94 8.62 -16.81 -2.68
C ALA A 94 9.55 -15.63 -2.40
N LEU A 95 10.83 -15.73 -2.72
CA LEU A 95 11.79 -14.63 -2.55
C LEU A 95 11.35 -13.37 -3.29
N LYS A 96 10.92 -13.48 -4.56
CA LYS A 96 10.45 -12.34 -5.34
C LYS A 96 9.22 -11.69 -4.75
N VAL A 97 8.24 -12.49 -4.29
CA VAL A 97 7.01 -11.98 -3.68
C VAL A 97 7.30 -11.30 -2.35
N PHE A 98 8.12 -11.92 -1.51
CA PHE A 98 8.48 -11.35 -0.21
C PHE A 98 9.35 -10.10 -0.37
N ASP A 99 10.29 -10.06 -1.30
CA ASP A 99 11.10 -8.87 -1.55
C ASP A 99 10.23 -7.67 -1.94
N THR A 100 9.24 -7.87 -2.82
CA THR A 100 8.33 -6.78 -3.20
C THR A 100 7.33 -6.45 -2.10
N ASN A 101 6.58 -7.47 -1.60
CA ASN A 101 5.41 -7.24 -0.76
C ASN A 101 5.76 -6.95 0.71
N VAL A 102 6.88 -7.47 1.20
CA VAL A 102 7.27 -7.42 2.62
C VAL A 102 8.49 -6.52 2.83
N ILE A 103 9.61 -6.90 2.20
CA ILE A 103 10.86 -6.14 2.36
C ILE A 103 10.72 -4.75 1.74
N GLY A 104 10.01 -4.63 0.61
CA GLY A 104 9.69 -3.34 -0.02
C GLY A 104 8.91 -2.41 0.92
N VAL A 105 7.94 -2.92 1.67
CA VAL A 105 7.22 -2.14 2.71
C VAL A 105 8.19 -1.65 3.78
N ILE A 106 9.11 -2.51 4.24
CA ILE A 106 10.13 -2.12 5.24
C ILE A 106 11.05 -1.04 4.66
N ARG A 107 11.61 -1.24 3.45
CA ARG A 107 12.51 -0.29 2.80
C ARG A 107 11.89 1.10 2.67
N VAL A 108 10.70 1.16 2.08
CA VAL A 108 10.01 2.43 1.85
C VAL A 108 9.63 3.09 3.15
N THR A 109 9.08 2.34 4.11
CA THR A 109 8.70 2.89 5.42
C THR A 109 9.91 3.44 6.16
N GLN A 110 11.01 2.68 6.26
CA GLN A 110 12.22 3.13 6.95
C GLN A 110 12.82 4.39 6.31
N ALA A 111 12.88 4.43 4.98
CA ALA A 111 13.39 5.60 4.26
C ALA A 111 12.48 6.83 4.40
N ALA A 112 11.16 6.62 4.57
CA ALA A 112 10.19 7.70 4.73
C ALA A 112 10.12 8.24 6.18
N LEU A 113 10.56 7.49 7.21
CA LEU A 113 10.45 7.91 8.61
C LEU A 113 10.99 9.32 8.91
N PRO A 114 12.15 9.75 8.38
CA PRO A 114 12.64 11.10 8.63
C PRO A 114 11.69 12.20 8.13
N LEU A 115 10.99 11.96 7.01
CA LEU A 115 10.02 12.90 6.44
C LEU A 115 8.67 12.82 7.15
N LEU A 116 8.20 11.61 7.49
CA LEU A 116 6.97 11.40 8.26
C LEU A 116 7.03 12.08 9.62
N ARG A 117 8.19 12.03 10.32
CA ARG A 117 8.38 12.69 11.61
C ARG A 117 8.38 14.21 11.54
N LYS A 118 8.44 14.81 10.35
CA LYS A 118 8.29 16.25 10.15
C LYS A 118 6.82 16.67 9.96
N SER A 119 5.91 15.70 9.82
CA SER A 119 4.46 15.93 9.73
C SER A 119 3.85 16.08 11.12
N ASP A 120 2.85 16.97 11.23
CA ASP A 120 2.02 17.09 12.44
C ASP A 120 1.04 15.94 12.62
N HIS A 121 0.82 15.14 11.56
CA HIS A 121 -0.15 14.05 11.56
C HIS A 121 0.24 12.96 10.53
N PRO A 122 1.32 12.21 10.80
CA PRO A 122 1.80 11.21 9.86
C PRO A 122 0.93 9.94 9.86
N VAL A 123 0.60 9.47 8.65
CA VAL A 123 -0.21 8.27 8.42
C VAL A 123 0.50 7.33 7.46
N VAL A 124 0.54 6.05 7.78
CA VAL A 124 1.01 4.97 6.91
C VAL A 124 -0.12 3.96 6.69
N VAL A 125 -0.47 3.75 5.44
CA VAL A 125 -1.46 2.75 5.01
C VAL A 125 -0.74 1.62 4.27
N ASN A 126 -0.82 0.42 4.82
CA ASN A 126 -0.26 -0.78 4.21
C ASN A 126 -1.38 -1.57 3.52
N VAL A 127 -1.33 -1.66 2.19
CA VAL A 127 -2.29 -2.46 1.43
C VAL A 127 -1.98 -3.94 1.63
N SER A 128 -2.73 -4.58 2.53
CA SER A 128 -2.67 -6.00 2.83
C SER A 128 -3.71 -6.79 1.99
N SER A 129 -4.22 -7.86 2.53
CA SER A 129 -5.30 -8.67 1.98
C SER A 129 -5.92 -9.53 3.08
N ALA A 130 -7.22 -9.79 3.01
CA ALA A 130 -7.88 -10.76 3.88
C ALA A 130 -7.32 -12.19 3.73
N LEU A 131 -6.62 -12.50 2.64
CA LEU A 131 -5.82 -13.73 2.51
C LEU A 131 -4.61 -13.76 3.46
N GLY A 132 -4.24 -12.64 4.07
CA GLY A 132 -3.24 -12.55 5.13
C GLY A 132 -3.83 -12.47 6.54
N SER A 133 -5.14 -12.53 6.70
CA SER A 133 -5.83 -12.62 8.00
C SER A 133 -5.99 -14.09 8.40
N PHE A 134 -5.44 -14.47 9.53
CA PHE A 134 -5.63 -15.83 10.08
C PHE A 134 -7.10 -16.13 10.34
N TRP A 135 -7.83 -15.14 10.86
CA TRP A 135 -9.27 -15.29 11.08
C TRP A 135 -10.03 -15.52 9.76
N ALA A 136 -9.74 -14.73 8.72
CA ALA A 136 -10.48 -14.83 7.47
C ALA A 136 -10.21 -16.14 6.70
N VAL A 137 -8.96 -16.63 6.72
CA VAL A 137 -8.62 -17.89 6.01
C VAL A 137 -9.00 -19.16 6.77
N THR A 138 -9.32 -19.06 8.06
CA THR A 138 -9.78 -20.20 8.88
C THR A 138 -11.28 -20.19 9.14
N ASN A 139 -12.00 -19.11 8.76
CA ASN A 139 -13.45 -18.99 8.94
C ASN A 139 -14.19 -19.50 7.69
N PRO A 140 -14.99 -20.61 7.81
CA PRO A 140 -15.70 -21.20 6.67
C PRO A 140 -16.73 -20.27 6.00
N GLU A 141 -17.20 -19.24 6.72
CA GLU A 141 -18.16 -18.25 6.20
C GLU A 141 -17.49 -17.20 5.29
N ARG A 142 -16.16 -17.13 5.30
CA ARG A 142 -15.38 -16.18 4.51
C ARG A 142 -14.96 -16.81 3.19
N ARG A 143 -14.99 -16.03 2.11
CA ARG A 143 -14.53 -16.47 0.79
C ARG A 143 -13.07 -16.93 0.80
N GLN A 144 -12.23 -16.29 1.59
CA GLN A 144 -10.80 -16.55 1.72
C GLN A 144 -10.49 -17.97 2.20
N PHE A 145 -11.37 -18.59 2.97
CA PHE A 145 -11.27 -19.99 3.42
C PHE A 145 -11.15 -20.98 2.24
N HIS A 146 -11.79 -20.68 1.13
CA HIS A 146 -11.85 -21.56 -0.04
C HIS A 146 -10.72 -21.32 -1.06
N PHE A 147 -9.84 -20.35 -0.82
CA PHE A 147 -8.78 -19.95 -1.76
C PHE A 147 -7.38 -20.12 -1.16
N PRO A 148 -6.68 -21.25 -1.45
CA PRO A 148 -5.30 -21.40 -1.03
C PRO A 148 -4.40 -20.40 -1.79
N ALA A 149 -3.71 -19.56 -1.04
CA ALA A 149 -2.80 -18.53 -1.57
C ALA A 149 -1.47 -18.57 -0.78
N ILE A 150 -0.74 -19.69 -0.88
CA ILE A 150 0.37 -20.03 0.00
C ILE A 150 1.38 -18.88 0.13
N ILE A 151 2.05 -18.50 -0.95
CA ILE A 151 3.10 -17.46 -0.92
C ILE A 151 2.50 -16.07 -0.72
N TYR A 152 1.43 -15.75 -1.48
CA TYR A 152 0.79 -14.44 -1.42
C TYR A 152 0.16 -14.19 -0.05
N GLY A 153 -0.64 -15.15 0.45
CA GLY A 153 -1.26 -15.06 1.78
C GLY A 153 -0.21 -14.90 2.88
N ALA A 154 0.86 -15.71 2.86
CA ALA A 154 1.97 -15.57 3.81
C ALA A 154 2.62 -14.18 3.74
N SER A 155 2.84 -13.63 2.54
CA SER A 155 3.39 -12.28 2.39
C SER A 155 2.46 -11.20 2.97
N LYS A 156 1.13 -11.35 2.77
CA LYS A 156 0.14 -10.38 3.30
C LYS A 156 -0.05 -10.53 4.82
N ALA A 157 0.07 -11.72 5.38
CA ALA A 157 0.14 -11.92 6.82
C ALA A 157 1.37 -11.22 7.43
N ALA A 158 2.52 -11.30 6.75
CA ALA A 158 3.72 -10.55 7.17
C ALA A 158 3.50 -9.02 7.12
N VAL A 159 2.84 -8.49 6.09
CA VAL A 159 2.48 -7.05 6.01
C VAL A 159 1.55 -6.66 7.16
N SER A 160 0.57 -7.49 7.48
CA SER A 160 -0.34 -7.28 8.62
C SER A 160 0.43 -7.24 9.94
N MET A 161 1.34 -8.20 10.16
CA MET A 161 2.19 -8.22 11.36
C MET A 161 3.12 -6.99 11.42
N LEU A 162 3.75 -6.59 10.31
CA LEU A 162 4.56 -5.37 10.25
C LEU A 162 3.75 -4.14 10.65
N THR A 163 2.49 -4.03 10.19
CA THR A 163 1.61 -2.91 10.54
C THR A 163 1.41 -2.81 12.07
N VAL A 164 1.09 -3.93 12.72
CA VAL A 164 0.91 -3.98 14.18
C VAL A 164 2.22 -3.60 14.90
N GLN A 165 3.36 -4.15 14.47
CA GLN A 165 4.63 -3.91 15.13
C GLN A 165 5.11 -2.46 14.93
N TYR A 166 4.91 -1.88 13.75
CA TYR A 166 5.21 -0.46 13.53
C TYR A 166 4.31 0.45 14.38
N ALA A 167 3.00 0.18 14.45
CA ALA A 167 2.08 0.96 15.28
C ALA A 167 2.47 0.94 16.77
N LYS A 168 3.00 -0.19 17.26
CA LYS A 168 3.50 -0.32 18.64
C LYS A 168 4.84 0.38 18.85
N ALA A 169 5.75 0.28 17.88
CA ALA A 169 7.09 0.83 18.00
C ALA A 169 7.15 2.34 17.75
N LEU A 170 6.22 2.89 16.99
CA LEU A 170 6.17 4.29 16.56
C LEU A 170 4.77 4.88 16.83
N PRO A 171 4.41 5.11 18.10
CA PRO A 171 3.06 5.56 18.49
C PRO A 171 2.72 6.99 18.01
N ASP A 172 3.70 7.75 17.59
CA ASP A 172 3.60 9.06 16.97
C ASP A 172 3.14 9.02 15.50
N ILE A 173 3.17 7.87 14.87
CA ILE A 173 2.73 7.65 13.48
C ILE A 173 1.56 6.67 13.45
N LYS A 174 0.51 6.99 12.70
CA LYS A 174 -0.63 6.07 12.51
C LYS A 174 -0.29 5.01 11.47
N PHE A 175 -0.32 3.74 11.84
CA PHE A 175 -0.12 2.60 10.93
C PHE A 175 -1.37 1.74 10.86
N ASN A 176 -1.93 1.55 9.67
CA ASN A 176 -3.08 0.67 9.49
C ASN A 176 -2.91 -0.21 8.24
N ALA A 177 -3.38 -1.44 8.34
CA ALA A 177 -3.53 -2.33 7.20
C ALA A 177 -4.93 -2.18 6.59
N VAL A 178 -5.04 -2.39 5.28
CA VAL A 178 -6.32 -2.35 4.57
C VAL A 178 -6.50 -3.56 3.67
N GLU A 179 -7.75 -4.04 3.58
CA GLU A 179 -8.24 -5.03 2.62
C GLU A 179 -9.10 -4.33 1.56
N PRO A 180 -8.60 -4.17 0.34
CA PRO A 180 -9.37 -3.53 -0.74
C PRO A 180 -10.53 -4.38 -1.28
N GLY A 181 -10.63 -5.65 -0.89
CA GLY A 181 -11.52 -6.62 -1.49
C GLY A 181 -10.99 -7.21 -2.79
N PHE A 182 -11.65 -8.23 -3.29
CA PHE A 182 -11.31 -8.85 -4.57
C PHE A 182 -11.60 -7.86 -5.71
N THR A 183 -10.56 -7.19 -6.18
CA THR A 183 -10.64 -6.07 -7.12
C THR A 183 -10.08 -6.45 -8.49
N ALA A 184 -10.76 -6.04 -9.57
CA ALA A 184 -10.36 -6.27 -10.95
C ALA A 184 -9.11 -5.45 -11.30
N THR A 185 -7.94 -6.06 -11.13
CA THR A 185 -6.62 -5.47 -11.45
C THR A 185 -5.75 -6.53 -12.13
N ASP A 186 -4.61 -6.13 -12.67
CA ASP A 186 -3.62 -7.09 -13.22
C ASP A 186 -3.06 -8.08 -12.19
N LEU A 187 -3.29 -7.82 -10.90
CA LEU A 187 -2.93 -8.73 -9.82
C LEU A 187 -3.88 -9.93 -9.71
N THR A 188 -5.10 -9.79 -10.24
CA THR A 188 -6.13 -10.82 -10.23
C THR A 188 -5.94 -11.76 -11.41
N PRO A 189 -5.78 -13.09 -11.19
CA PRO A 189 -5.49 -14.04 -12.27
C PRO A 189 -6.64 -14.21 -13.29
N PHE A 190 -7.83 -13.69 -12.97
CA PHE A 190 -9.00 -13.74 -13.86
C PHE A 190 -9.35 -12.30 -14.28
N SER A 191 -8.88 -11.89 -15.46
CA SER A 191 -9.17 -10.57 -16.02
C SER A 191 -10.68 -10.33 -16.07
N GLY A 192 -11.13 -9.24 -15.45
CA GLY A 192 -12.55 -8.88 -15.40
C GLY A 192 -13.35 -9.46 -14.22
N ALA A 193 -12.77 -10.36 -13.41
CA ALA A 193 -13.39 -10.79 -12.18
C ALA A 193 -13.02 -9.85 -11.01
N GLY A 194 -13.98 -9.56 -10.15
CA GLY A 194 -13.79 -8.68 -9.00
C GLY A 194 -14.57 -7.38 -9.10
N GLN A 195 -14.57 -6.64 -8.00
CA GLN A 195 -15.20 -5.32 -7.96
C GLN A 195 -14.38 -4.28 -8.72
N PRO A 196 -14.98 -3.16 -9.14
CA PRO A 196 -14.26 -2.05 -9.75
C PRO A 196 -13.14 -1.50 -8.84
N VAL A 197 -12.06 -0.97 -9.43
CA VAL A 197 -10.93 -0.37 -8.70
C VAL A 197 -11.37 0.80 -7.82
N GLU A 198 -12.40 1.50 -8.24
CA GLU A 198 -13.01 2.60 -7.48
C GLU A 198 -13.52 2.13 -6.14
N LYS A 199 -14.13 0.95 -6.10
CA LYS A 199 -14.65 0.38 -4.85
C LYS A 199 -13.52 -0.08 -3.94
N GLY A 200 -12.51 -0.75 -4.50
CA GLY A 200 -11.35 -1.21 -3.73
C GLY A 200 -10.52 -0.05 -3.16
N ALA A 201 -10.43 1.08 -3.85
CA ALA A 201 -9.69 2.24 -3.37
C ALA A 201 -10.37 2.98 -2.21
N GLU A 202 -11.67 2.79 -1.96
CA GLU A 202 -12.40 3.50 -0.89
C GLU A 202 -11.76 3.33 0.49
N VAL A 203 -11.42 2.10 0.87
CA VAL A 203 -10.81 1.84 2.18
C VAL A 203 -9.40 2.41 2.27
N ILE A 204 -8.64 2.41 1.17
CA ILE A 204 -7.29 2.97 1.13
C ILE A 204 -7.34 4.48 1.34
N VAL A 205 -8.20 5.18 0.59
CA VAL A 205 -8.40 6.63 0.70
C VAL A 205 -8.90 7.01 2.09
N ARG A 206 -9.94 6.32 2.58
CA ARG A 206 -10.46 6.54 3.93
C ARG A 206 -9.37 6.46 4.99
N MET A 207 -8.49 5.45 4.91
CA MET A 207 -7.42 5.28 5.89
C MET A 207 -6.24 6.24 5.66
N ALA A 208 -6.05 6.73 4.45
CA ALA A 208 -5.06 7.76 4.13
C ALA A 208 -5.47 9.16 4.62
N THR A 209 -6.76 9.37 4.88
CA THR A 209 -7.35 10.67 5.28
C THR A 209 -7.92 10.68 6.70
N ILE A 210 -7.53 9.72 7.55
CA ILE A 210 -7.95 9.69 8.95
C ILE A 210 -7.43 10.91 9.71
N GLY A 211 -8.23 11.41 10.67
CA GLY A 211 -7.82 12.49 11.57
C GLY A 211 -6.88 12.02 12.69
N LYS A 212 -6.42 12.97 13.51
CA LYS A 212 -5.51 12.71 14.65
C LYS A 212 -6.04 11.66 15.62
N ASP A 213 -7.35 11.62 15.83
CA ASP A 213 -8.02 10.66 16.71
C ASP A 213 -8.37 9.34 16.00
N GLY A 214 -7.95 9.18 14.74
CA GLY A 214 -8.16 7.97 13.96
C GLY A 214 -7.40 6.76 14.51
N PRO A 215 -7.77 5.55 14.08
CA PRO A 215 -7.19 4.30 14.57
C PRO A 215 -5.72 4.16 14.18
N SER A 216 -4.99 3.33 14.94
CA SER A 216 -3.64 2.87 14.63
C SER A 216 -3.50 1.41 15.07
N GLY A 217 -2.80 0.60 14.29
CA GLY A 217 -2.63 -0.82 14.56
C GLY A 217 -3.85 -1.65 14.22
N THR A 218 -4.71 -1.18 13.29
CA THR A 218 -5.93 -1.88 12.88
C THR A 218 -5.83 -2.44 11.48
N PHE A 219 -6.68 -3.43 11.19
CA PHE A 219 -6.90 -3.96 9.85
C PHE A 219 -8.31 -3.60 9.39
N GLN A 220 -8.44 -2.89 8.28
CA GLN A 220 -9.71 -2.31 7.84
C GLN A 220 -10.19 -2.92 6.52
N GLU A 221 -11.45 -3.37 6.48
CA GLU A 221 -12.16 -3.88 5.29
C GLU A 221 -13.42 -3.02 5.06
N GLY A 222 -13.54 -2.38 3.91
CA GLY A 222 -14.67 -1.49 3.64
C GLY A 222 -14.80 -0.40 4.72
N ARG A 223 -15.85 -0.46 5.53
CA ARG A 223 -16.08 0.47 6.68
C ARG A 223 -15.82 -0.18 8.04
N ASP A 224 -15.56 -1.47 8.05
CA ASP A 224 -15.45 -2.26 9.27
C ASP A 224 -13.99 -2.62 9.57
N GLU A 225 -13.75 -3.04 10.79
CA GLU A 225 -12.47 -3.62 11.18
C GLU A 225 -12.46 -5.13 10.89
N LEU A 226 -11.46 -5.58 10.19
CA LEU A 226 -11.21 -6.99 9.92
C LEU A 226 -10.35 -7.58 11.04
N ALA A 227 -10.73 -8.73 11.56
CA ALA A 227 -9.88 -9.46 12.49
C ALA A 227 -8.59 -9.95 11.79
N TRP A 228 -7.50 -9.98 12.58
CA TRP A 228 -6.15 -10.39 12.12
C TRP A 228 -6.06 -11.87 11.71
#